data_701028beedc598c4a16046a1c7d54491
#
_entry.id   701028beedc598c4a16046a1c7d54491
#
_cell.length_a   1.000
_cell.length_b   1.000
_cell.length_c   1.000
_cell.angle_alpha   90.00
_cell.angle_beta   90.00
_cell.angle_gamma   90.00
#
_symmetry.space_group_name_H-M   'P 1'
#
loop_
_entity.id
_entity.type
_entity.pdbx_description
1 polymer ?
#
loop_
_entity_poly.entity_id
_entity_poly.type
_entity_poly.pdbx_seq_one_letter_code
_entity_poly.pdbx_strand_id
1 'polypeptide(L)'
;MLLGQLVDALHRVTRGELVLDPDLVRALVTRQRARDPLQELTEREQAVLTLMAEGRSNAGIAARLYLSPKTVERNVATVFDKLGLPPDSGDNRRVLAVIAYLRAPEGP
;
A
#
# COMPACT_ATOMS: atom_id res chain seq x y z
N MET A 1 -11.77 2.43 -8.72
CA MET A 1 -11.11 1.59 -7.70
C MET A 1 -12.14 0.81 -6.92
N LEU A 2 -11.82 -0.41 -6.56
CA LEU A 2 -12.73 -1.31 -5.86
C LEU A 2 -13.20 -0.74 -4.53
N LEU A 3 -12.29 -0.09 -3.79
CA LEU A 3 -12.62 0.53 -2.51
C LEU A 3 -13.62 1.67 -2.67
N GLY A 4 -13.42 2.53 -3.67
CA GLY A 4 -14.35 3.62 -3.96
C GLY A 4 -15.74 3.10 -4.34
N GLN A 5 -15.80 2.04 -5.12
CA GLN A 5 -17.05 1.40 -5.49
C GLN A 5 -17.77 0.81 -4.27
N LEU A 6 -17.03 0.22 -3.35
CA LEU A 6 -17.57 -0.34 -2.12
C LEU A 6 -18.15 0.77 -1.23
N VAL A 7 -17.43 1.88 -1.06
CA VAL A 7 -17.89 3.02 -0.27
C VAL A 7 -19.17 3.61 -0.88
N ASP A 8 -19.22 3.78 -2.20
CA ASP A 8 -20.40 4.26 -2.89
C ASP A 8 -21.61 3.33 -2.67
N ALA A 9 -21.37 2.01 -2.76
CA ALA A 9 -22.42 1.02 -2.53
C ALA A 9 -22.95 1.09 -1.10
N LEU A 10 -22.06 1.25 -0.12
CA LEU A 10 -22.45 1.39 1.30
C LEU A 10 -23.27 2.66 1.51
N HIS A 11 -22.92 3.77 0.87
CA HIS A 11 -23.72 5.01 0.94
C HIS A 11 -25.10 4.81 0.35
N ARG A 12 -25.23 4.08 -0.74
CA ARG A 12 -26.52 3.77 -1.36
C ARG A 12 -27.38 2.90 -0.44
N VAL A 13 -26.79 1.95 0.22
CA VAL A 13 -27.49 1.09 1.19
C VAL A 13 -28.04 1.94 2.32
N THR A 14 -27.24 2.87 2.90
CA THR A 14 -27.68 3.75 3.97
C THR A 14 -28.81 4.69 3.55
N ARG A 15 -28.89 5.03 2.27
CA ARG A 15 -29.98 5.85 1.73
C ARG A 15 -31.20 5.03 1.27
N GLY A 16 -31.15 3.70 1.43
CA GLY A 16 -32.23 2.82 0.99
C GLY A 16 -32.32 2.61 -0.51
N GLU A 17 -31.32 3.04 -1.27
CA GLU A 17 -31.29 2.92 -2.73
C GLU A 17 -30.85 1.55 -3.23
N LEU A 18 -30.13 0.81 -2.40
CA LEU A 18 -29.57 -0.48 -2.77
C LEU A 18 -29.45 -1.37 -1.56
N VAL A 19 -29.88 -2.62 -1.68
CA VAL A 19 -29.68 -3.63 -0.65
C VAL A 19 -28.58 -4.58 -1.13
N LEU A 20 -27.50 -4.67 -0.37
CA LEU A 20 -26.39 -5.58 -0.65
C LEU A 20 -26.46 -6.78 0.27
N ASP A 21 -26.17 -7.95 -0.28
CA ASP A 21 -26.00 -9.17 0.50
C ASP A 21 -24.82 -8.99 1.48
N PRO A 22 -25.02 -9.16 2.80
CA PRO A 22 -23.93 -9.04 3.75
C PRO A 22 -22.77 -9.99 3.49
N ASP A 23 -23.04 -11.18 2.96
CA ASP A 23 -21.98 -12.15 2.63
C ASP A 23 -21.15 -11.65 1.45
N LEU A 24 -21.78 -11.02 0.47
CA LEU A 24 -21.07 -10.41 -0.65
C LEU A 24 -20.16 -9.27 -0.18
N VAL A 25 -20.68 -8.40 0.69
CA VAL A 25 -19.89 -7.30 1.27
C VAL A 25 -18.68 -7.85 2.03
N ARG A 26 -18.90 -8.88 2.84
CA ARG A 26 -17.82 -9.53 3.59
C ARG A 26 -16.78 -10.14 2.66
N ALA A 27 -17.21 -10.81 1.60
CA ALA A 27 -16.32 -11.40 0.61
C ALA A 27 -15.48 -10.33 -0.09
N LEU A 28 -16.08 -9.19 -0.44
CA LEU A 28 -15.37 -8.08 -1.08
C LEU A 28 -14.34 -7.46 -0.14
N VAL A 29 -14.70 -7.26 1.12
CA VAL A 29 -13.77 -6.73 2.12
C VAL A 29 -12.60 -7.69 2.35
N THR A 30 -12.88 -8.98 2.48
CA THR A 30 -11.85 -10.00 2.67
C THR A 30 -10.91 -10.04 1.45
N ARG A 31 -11.47 -9.98 0.25
CA ARG A 31 -10.68 -9.95 -0.99
C ARG A 31 -9.82 -8.69 -1.07
N GLN A 32 -10.34 -7.54 -0.65
CA GLN A 32 -9.59 -6.29 -0.62
C GLN A 32 -8.42 -6.38 0.37
N ARG A 33 -8.62 -6.97 1.54
CA ARG A 33 -7.56 -7.20 2.52
C ARG A 33 -6.52 -8.19 2.02
N ALA A 34 -6.96 -9.27 1.36
CA ALA A 34 -6.04 -10.25 0.78
C ALA A 34 -5.19 -9.66 -0.35
N ARG A 35 -5.63 -8.55 -0.93
CA ARG A 35 -4.90 -7.86 -2.00
C ARG A 35 -4.16 -6.62 -1.51
N ASP A 36 -4.06 -6.42 -0.20
CA ASP A 36 -3.26 -5.33 0.33
C ASP A 36 -1.80 -5.53 -0.10
N PRO A 37 -1.26 -4.64 -0.97
CA PRO A 37 0.11 -4.81 -1.48
C PRO A 37 1.15 -4.81 -0.37
N LEU A 38 0.87 -4.18 0.77
CA LEU A 38 1.82 -4.13 1.88
C LEU A 38 2.04 -5.51 2.50
N GLN A 39 1.07 -6.43 2.38
CA GLN A 39 1.22 -7.77 2.90
C GLN A 39 2.18 -8.63 2.07
N GLU A 40 2.47 -8.22 0.84
CA GLU A 40 3.44 -8.90 -0.02
C GLU A 40 4.88 -8.49 0.28
N LEU A 41 5.08 -7.44 1.08
CA LEU A 41 6.40 -6.97 1.44
C LEU A 41 7.01 -7.85 2.53
N THR A 42 8.31 -8.14 2.41
CA THR A 42 9.06 -8.76 3.50
C THR A 42 9.18 -7.77 4.67
N GLU A 43 9.59 -8.26 5.84
CA GLU A 43 9.81 -7.40 7.00
C GLU A 43 10.83 -6.29 6.69
N ARG A 44 11.89 -6.63 5.95
CA ARG A 44 12.90 -5.64 5.55
C ARG A 44 12.31 -4.61 4.59
N GLU A 45 11.54 -5.05 3.63
CA GLU A 45 10.89 -4.14 2.69
C GLU A 45 9.90 -3.22 3.40
N GLN A 46 9.15 -3.74 4.37
CA GLN A 46 8.27 -2.92 5.19
C GLN A 46 9.06 -1.89 5.99
N ALA A 47 10.19 -2.28 6.56
CA ALA A 47 11.06 -1.36 7.31
C ALA A 47 11.58 -0.25 6.39
N VAL A 48 11.98 -0.59 5.16
CA VAL A 48 12.41 0.40 4.18
C VAL A 48 11.28 1.38 3.87
N LEU A 49 10.09 0.88 3.63
CA LEU A 49 8.93 1.72 3.33
C LEU A 49 8.55 2.62 4.51
N THR A 50 8.59 2.10 5.73
CA THR A 50 8.32 2.88 6.94
C THR A 50 9.29 4.04 7.07
N LEU A 51 10.59 3.79 6.89
CA LEU A 51 11.61 4.84 6.96
C LEU A 51 11.45 5.84 5.82
N MET A 52 11.04 5.38 4.66
CA MET A 52 10.72 6.26 3.53
C MET A 52 9.55 7.19 3.88
N ALA A 53 8.52 6.65 4.54
CA ALA A 53 7.37 7.44 4.97
C ALA A 53 7.74 8.48 6.05
N GLU A 54 8.80 8.22 6.80
CA GLU A 54 9.36 9.20 7.75
C GLU A 54 10.16 10.31 7.07
N GLY A 55 10.28 10.28 5.74
CA GLY A 55 10.99 11.28 4.97
C GLY A 55 12.48 11.02 4.81
N ARG A 56 12.96 9.83 5.13
CA ARG A 56 14.39 9.52 5.04
C ARG A 56 14.81 9.25 3.60
N SER A 57 16.02 9.69 3.26
CA SER A 57 16.66 9.38 1.99
C SER A 57 17.16 7.93 1.99
N ASN A 58 17.54 7.42 0.82
CA ASN A 58 18.14 6.08 0.72
C ASN A 58 19.40 5.97 1.60
N ALA A 59 20.21 7.02 1.65
CA ALA A 59 21.39 7.05 2.52
C ALA A 59 20.99 6.96 4.00
N GLY A 60 19.97 7.67 4.42
CA GLY A 60 19.44 7.63 5.77
C GLY A 60 18.87 6.25 6.12
N ILE A 61 18.17 5.62 5.18
CA ILE A 61 17.65 4.27 5.37
C ILE A 61 18.80 3.26 5.50
N ALA A 62 19.82 3.38 4.64
CA ALA A 62 21.00 2.51 4.68
C ALA A 62 21.69 2.59 6.05
N ALA A 63 21.88 3.79 6.55
CA ALA A 63 22.51 3.99 7.85
C ALA A 63 21.67 3.37 8.98
N ARG A 64 20.37 3.53 8.91
CA ARG A 64 19.43 3.06 9.93
C ARG A 64 19.34 1.55 10.00
N LEU A 65 19.36 0.88 8.83
CA LEU A 65 19.22 -0.57 8.73
C LEU A 65 20.54 -1.32 8.62
N TYR A 66 21.66 -0.61 8.68
CA TYR A 66 23.01 -1.20 8.53
C TYR A 66 23.16 -1.93 7.21
N LEU A 67 22.66 -1.30 6.13
CA LEU A 67 22.72 -1.87 4.79
C LEU A 67 23.59 -0.98 3.90
N SER A 68 24.10 -1.56 2.80
CA SER A 68 24.76 -0.78 1.78
C SER A 68 23.75 0.07 1.01
N PRO A 69 24.16 1.23 0.47
CA PRO A 69 23.26 2.03 -0.37
C PRO A 69 22.69 1.26 -1.56
N LYS A 70 23.48 0.39 -2.15
CA LYS A 70 23.03 -0.46 -3.28
C LYS A 70 21.92 -1.42 -2.88
N THR A 71 22.02 -2.00 -1.68
CA THR A 71 20.98 -2.89 -1.15
C THR A 71 19.69 -2.11 -0.92
N VAL A 72 19.79 -0.89 -0.37
CA VAL A 72 18.61 -0.05 -0.17
C VAL A 72 17.96 0.32 -1.51
N GLU A 73 18.75 0.71 -2.51
CA GLU A 73 18.22 0.98 -3.85
C GLU A 73 17.45 -0.22 -4.42
N ARG A 74 17.99 -1.42 -4.24
CA ARG A 74 17.35 -2.64 -4.69
C ARG A 74 16.06 -2.90 -3.93
N ASN A 75 16.07 -2.72 -2.63
CA ASN A 75 14.87 -2.89 -1.81
C ASN A 75 13.79 -1.86 -2.16
N VAL A 76 14.17 -0.62 -2.41
CA VAL A 76 13.23 0.42 -2.84
C VAL A 76 12.60 0.06 -4.19
N ALA A 77 13.40 -0.40 -5.14
CA ALA A 77 12.89 -0.83 -6.45
C ALA A 77 11.90 -2.00 -6.30
N THR A 78 12.21 -2.96 -5.44
CA THR A 78 11.34 -4.09 -5.18
C THR A 78 10.03 -3.64 -4.51
N VAL A 79 10.10 -2.70 -3.57
CA VAL A 79 8.89 -2.13 -2.94
C VAL A 79 8.01 -1.49 -3.99
N PHE A 80 8.57 -0.66 -4.87
CA PHE A 80 7.80 -0.02 -5.95
C PHE A 80 7.13 -1.06 -6.84
N ASP A 81 7.86 -2.11 -7.18
CA ASP A 81 7.36 -3.18 -8.04
C ASP A 81 6.19 -3.93 -7.38
N LYS A 82 6.35 -4.29 -6.12
CA LYS A 82 5.30 -4.98 -5.35
C LYS A 82 4.06 -4.10 -5.12
N LEU A 83 4.24 -2.79 -5.03
CA LEU A 83 3.14 -1.84 -4.91
C LEU A 83 2.48 -1.53 -6.26
N GLY A 84 2.98 -2.11 -7.35
CA GLY A 84 2.41 -1.90 -8.69
C GLY A 84 2.68 -0.53 -9.27
N LEU A 85 3.78 0.12 -8.90
CA LEU A 85 4.13 1.46 -9.37
C LEU A 85 5.02 1.34 -10.61
N PRO A 86 4.52 1.74 -11.80
CA PRO A 86 5.29 1.57 -13.04
C PRO A 86 6.52 2.47 -13.08
N PRO A 87 7.67 1.95 -13.61
CA PRO A 87 8.93 2.69 -13.61
C PRO A 87 8.94 3.93 -14.51
N ASP A 88 8.12 3.94 -15.53
CA ASP A 88 8.05 5.01 -16.53
C ASP A 88 6.80 5.89 -16.37
N SER A 89 6.16 5.83 -15.23
CA SER A 89 5.07 6.77 -14.93
C SER A 89 5.66 8.19 -14.79
N GLY A 90 4.92 9.19 -15.21
CA GLY A 90 5.33 10.58 -14.99
C GLY A 90 5.26 11.01 -13.53
N ASP A 91 4.83 10.12 -12.66
CA ASP A 91 4.58 10.39 -11.25
C ASP A 91 5.79 10.01 -10.39
N ASN A 92 5.89 10.65 -9.24
CA ASN A 92 6.93 10.33 -8.27
C ASN A 92 6.55 9.07 -7.51
N ARG A 93 7.21 7.97 -7.85
CA ARG A 93 6.91 6.66 -7.23
C ARG A 93 7.14 6.66 -5.73
N ARG A 94 8.13 7.41 -5.24
CA ARG A 94 8.41 7.50 -3.81
C ARG A 94 7.24 8.10 -3.05
N VAL A 95 6.67 9.18 -3.57
CA VAL A 95 5.47 9.80 -2.98
C VAL A 95 4.28 8.84 -3.03
N LEU A 96 4.08 8.17 -4.17
CA LEU A 96 2.99 7.21 -4.33
C LEU A 96 3.12 6.04 -3.35
N ALA A 97 4.34 5.56 -3.13
CA ALA A 97 4.60 4.48 -2.17
C ALA A 97 4.27 4.92 -0.73
N VAL A 98 4.66 6.14 -0.35
CA VAL A 98 4.34 6.70 0.96
C VAL A 98 2.83 6.84 1.14
N ILE A 99 2.12 7.31 0.12
CA ILE A 99 0.66 7.41 0.15
C ILE A 99 0.03 6.02 0.34
N ALA A 100 0.52 5.01 -0.36
CA ALA A 100 0.03 3.64 -0.21
C ALA A 100 0.23 3.13 1.21
N TYR A 101 1.38 3.42 1.81
CA TYR A 101 1.68 3.07 3.20
C TYR A 101 0.70 3.74 4.18
N LEU A 102 0.44 5.03 4.00
CA LEU A 102 -0.43 5.80 4.89
C LEU A 102 -1.90 5.39 4.75
N ARG A 103 -2.30 4.89 3.60
CA ARG A 103 -3.68 4.43 3.34
C ARG A 103 -3.91 2.97 3.74
N ALA A 104 -2.86 2.23 4.04
CA ALA A 104 -3.00 0.85 4.44
C ALA A 104 -3.78 0.76 5.75
N PRO A 105 -4.70 -0.21 5.88
CA PRO A 105 -5.38 -0.41 7.14
C PRO A 105 -4.36 -0.80 8.20
N GLU A 106 -4.44 -0.18 9.39
CA GLU A 106 -3.64 -0.63 10.51
C GLU A 106 -4.05 -2.05 10.84
N GLY A 107 -3.12 -2.97 10.65
CA GLY A 107 -3.33 -4.36 10.98
C GLY A 107 -3.21 -4.62 12.48
N PRO A 108 -3.53 -5.78 12.89
CA PRO A 108 -4.43 -6.79 12.42
C PRO A 108 -5.83 -6.45 12.70
#